data_8870d0868adfdad3cb4f165974809c4c
#
_entry.id   8870d0868adfdad3cb4f165974809c4c
#
_cell.length_a   1.000
_cell.length_b   1.000
_cell.length_c   1.000
_cell.angle_alpha   90.00
_cell.angle_beta   90.00
_cell.angle_gamma   90.00
#
_symmetry.space_group_name_H-M   'P 1'
#
loop_
_entity.id
_entity.type
_entity.pdbx_description
1 polymer ?
#
loop_
_entity_poly.entity_id
_entity_poly.type
_entity_poly.pdbx_seq_one_letter_code
_entity_poly.pdbx_strand_id
1 'polypeptide(L)'
;MRRKVVSLLSLNEKNVFNNVMHSKLLHDMKKRIVSRLFFEFVKNFLKDQRIMIIIDDYMMMKCSMNINISQDSLLSSILYLFYNVNLLKACNDIKLRTSFTDFVNDINILTYKEFIKRNCKVLNKIYDKCEQWSKMHDIKFLMTKHELIHFIKTFKWFNMKVDVKLMKHQINSKSNIRIWKVQLNFKLKWIIHMCYVKAKLVIKQKIMQTIIEFT
;
A
#
# COMPACT_ATOMS: atom_id res chain seq x y z
N MET A 1 25.70 -20.91 -8.47
CA MET A 1 24.60 -19.93 -8.35
C MET A 1 24.93 -18.91 -7.27
N ARG A 2 25.10 -17.61 -7.58
CA ARG A 2 25.36 -16.60 -6.55
C ARG A 2 24.10 -16.42 -5.68
N ARG A 3 24.28 -16.46 -4.36
CA ARG A 3 23.17 -16.31 -3.39
C ARG A 3 22.65 -14.87 -3.47
N LYS A 4 21.35 -14.69 -3.70
CA LYS A 4 20.70 -13.38 -3.72
C LYS A 4 19.93 -13.16 -2.42
N VAL A 5 19.94 -11.94 -1.92
CA VAL A 5 19.13 -11.48 -0.80
C VAL A 5 17.95 -10.72 -1.37
N VAL A 6 16.75 -11.01 -0.90
CA VAL A 6 15.55 -10.25 -1.24
C VAL A 6 15.26 -9.28 -0.10
N SER A 7 14.99 -8.03 -0.41
CA SER A 7 14.55 -7.04 0.56
C SER A 7 13.20 -6.48 0.14
N LEU A 8 12.31 -6.31 1.10
CA LEU A 8 10.98 -5.78 0.90
C LEU A 8 10.79 -4.59 1.82
N LEU A 9 10.41 -3.47 1.23
CA LEU A 9 9.97 -2.27 1.90
C LEU A 9 8.48 -2.11 1.68
N SER A 10 7.71 -2.10 2.77
CA SER A 10 6.28 -1.81 2.76
C SER A 10 6.06 -0.37 3.18
N LEU A 11 5.30 0.37 2.37
CA LEU A 11 4.90 1.75 2.60
C LEU A 11 3.38 1.77 2.75
N ASN A 12 2.88 2.69 3.58
CA ASN A 12 1.45 2.90 3.73
C ASN A 12 1.11 4.35 3.42
N GLU A 13 0.15 4.53 2.53
CA GLU A 13 -0.35 5.85 2.14
C GLU A 13 -1.47 6.31 3.07
N LYS A 14 -1.52 7.61 3.35
CA LYS A 14 -2.55 8.22 4.19
C LYS A 14 -3.67 8.80 3.34
N ASN A 15 -4.92 8.49 3.70
CA ASN A 15 -6.13 9.12 3.13
C ASN A 15 -6.17 9.06 1.60
N VAL A 16 -5.82 7.91 1.03
CA VAL A 16 -5.67 7.71 -0.42
C VAL A 16 -6.92 8.12 -1.21
N PHE A 17 -8.10 7.73 -0.77
CA PHE A 17 -9.34 8.05 -1.47
C PHE A 17 -9.72 9.52 -1.37
N ASN A 18 -9.45 10.16 -0.23
CA ASN A 18 -9.81 11.55 0.01
C ASN A 18 -8.99 12.56 -0.82
N ASN A 19 -7.82 12.13 -1.31
CA ASN A 19 -6.89 13.02 -2.03
C ASN A 19 -6.89 12.78 -3.55
N VAL A 20 -7.76 11.90 -4.06
CA VAL A 20 -7.88 11.64 -5.50
C VAL A 20 -8.49 12.86 -6.21
N MET A 21 -7.70 13.54 -7.00
CA MET A 21 -8.16 14.63 -7.86
C MET A 21 -8.89 14.08 -9.07
N HIS A 22 -10.17 14.43 -9.26
CA HIS A 22 -11.02 13.95 -10.36
C HIS A 22 -10.40 14.25 -11.72
N SER A 23 -9.88 15.47 -11.92
CA SER A 23 -9.25 15.89 -13.19
C SER A 23 -8.04 15.05 -13.56
N LYS A 24 -7.15 14.74 -12.59
CA LYS A 24 -5.99 13.87 -12.81
C LYS A 24 -6.39 12.43 -13.09
N LEU A 25 -7.35 11.90 -12.33
CA LEU A 25 -7.87 10.56 -12.54
C LEU A 25 -8.41 10.39 -13.95
N LEU A 26 -9.29 11.29 -14.38
CA LEU A 26 -9.87 11.26 -15.74
C LEU A 26 -8.79 11.43 -16.82
N HIS A 27 -7.80 12.29 -16.60
CA HIS A 27 -6.68 12.44 -17.52
C HIS A 27 -5.86 11.15 -17.64
N ASP A 28 -5.56 10.49 -16.54
CA ASP A 28 -4.81 9.23 -16.50
C ASP A 28 -5.60 8.07 -17.12
N MET A 29 -6.92 8.02 -16.93
CA MET A 29 -7.78 7.05 -17.60
C MET A 29 -7.80 7.27 -19.12
N LYS A 30 -7.93 8.53 -19.59
CA LYS A 30 -7.93 8.86 -21.01
C LYS A 30 -6.63 8.44 -21.70
N LYS A 31 -5.48 8.61 -21.05
CA LYS A 31 -4.17 8.19 -21.59
C LYS A 31 -4.02 6.67 -21.75
N ARG A 32 -4.88 5.86 -21.14
CA ARG A 32 -4.74 4.40 -21.07
C ARG A 32 -5.69 3.63 -21.94
N ILE A 33 -6.33 4.32 -22.89
CA ILE A 33 -7.24 3.68 -23.85
C ILE A 33 -8.32 2.86 -23.13
N VAL A 34 -8.87 3.40 -22.06
CA VAL A 34 -10.03 2.83 -21.39
C VAL A 34 -11.23 2.92 -22.34
N SER A 35 -12.14 1.93 -22.32
CA SER A 35 -13.31 1.97 -23.17
C SER A 35 -14.11 3.27 -22.97
N ARG A 36 -14.62 3.84 -24.05
CA ARG A 36 -15.38 5.10 -24.02
C ARG A 36 -16.57 5.03 -23.05
N LEU A 37 -17.27 3.89 -23.03
CA LEU A 37 -18.41 3.69 -22.13
C LEU A 37 -17.99 3.76 -20.66
N PHE A 38 -16.89 3.07 -20.28
CA PHE A 38 -16.41 3.10 -18.90
C PHE A 38 -15.88 4.49 -18.52
N PHE A 39 -15.21 5.19 -19.43
CA PHE A 39 -14.73 6.55 -19.19
C PHE A 39 -15.88 7.52 -18.93
N GLU A 40 -16.91 7.53 -19.79
CA GLU A 40 -18.08 8.39 -19.61
C GLU A 40 -18.89 8.01 -18.35
N PHE A 41 -18.98 6.73 -18.04
CA PHE A 41 -19.59 6.28 -16.77
C PHE A 41 -18.84 6.86 -15.56
N VAL A 42 -17.51 6.73 -15.50
CA VAL A 42 -16.71 7.28 -14.39
C VAL A 42 -16.80 8.80 -14.33
N LYS A 43 -16.73 9.47 -15.47
CA LYS A 43 -16.88 10.94 -15.57
C LYS A 43 -18.23 11.41 -15.00
N ASN A 44 -19.32 10.71 -15.33
CA ASN A 44 -20.64 11.01 -14.79
C ASN A 44 -20.75 10.65 -13.31
N PHE A 45 -20.14 9.55 -12.88
CA PHE A 45 -20.09 9.14 -11.47
C PHE A 45 -19.38 10.20 -10.60
N LEU A 46 -18.31 10.82 -11.11
CA LEU A 46 -17.55 11.86 -10.40
C LEU A 46 -18.18 13.25 -10.52
N LYS A 47 -19.11 13.43 -11.47
CA LYS A 47 -19.76 14.73 -11.70
C LYS A 47 -20.75 15.03 -10.58
N ASP A 48 -20.80 16.30 -10.17
CA ASP A 48 -21.77 16.83 -9.21
C ASP A 48 -21.82 16.10 -7.85
N GLN A 49 -20.73 15.45 -7.47
CA GLN A 49 -20.62 14.90 -6.12
C GLN A 49 -20.68 16.04 -5.09
N ARG A 50 -21.52 15.85 -4.07
CA ARG A 50 -21.75 16.84 -3.01
C ARG A 50 -21.63 16.16 -1.66
N ILE A 51 -20.98 16.83 -0.70
CA ILE A 51 -21.03 16.45 0.71
C ILE A 51 -22.09 17.25 1.40
N MET A 52 -22.91 16.59 2.20
CA MET A 52 -23.87 17.18 3.11
C MET A 52 -23.41 16.82 4.51
N ILE A 53 -23.20 17.83 5.35
CA ILE A 53 -22.87 17.66 6.76
C ILE A 53 -24.14 17.90 7.55
N ILE A 54 -24.53 16.91 8.36
CA ILE A 54 -25.67 17.00 9.28
C ILE A 54 -25.10 17.00 10.69
N ILE A 55 -25.42 18.05 11.48
CA ILE A 55 -25.04 18.17 12.89
C ILE A 55 -26.33 18.47 13.66
N ASP A 56 -26.67 17.66 14.64
CA ASP A 56 -27.87 17.81 15.51
C ASP A 56 -29.16 18.09 14.71
N ASP A 57 -29.42 17.30 13.67
CA ASP A 57 -30.56 17.42 12.75
C ASP A 57 -30.61 18.70 11.89
N TYR A 58 -29.60 19.55 12.00
CA TYR A 58 -29.48 20.71 11.13
C TYR A 58 -28.64 20.38 9.88
N MET A 59 -29.24 20.64 8.73
CA MET A 59 -28.58 20.45 7.43
C MET A 59 -27.61 21.62 7.17
N MET A 60 -26.29 21.35 7.25
CA MET A 60 -25.29 22.32 6.85
C MET A 60 -25.01 22.24 5.34
N MET A 61 -24.38 23.27 4.83
CA MET A 61 -24.10 23.60 3.44
C MET A 61 -23.69 22.41 2.57
N LYS A 62 -24.27 22.29 1.39
CA LYS A 62 -23.85 21.36 0.33
C LYS A 62 -22.61 21.91 -0.36
N CYS A 63 -21.46 21.25 -0.22
CA CYS A 63 -20.23 21.60 -0.93
C CYS A 63 -20.01 20.67 -2.13
N SER A 64 -19.72 21.23 -3.30
CA SER A 64 -19.30 20.47 -4.47
C SER A 64 -17.87 19.95 -4.28
N MET A 65 -17.60 18.72 -4.72
CA MET A 65 -16.31 18.08 -4.55
C MET A 65 -15.64 17.79 -5.89
N ASN A 66 -14.42 18.30 -6.03
CA ASN A 66 -13.54 17.98 -7.16
C ASN A 66 -12.39 17.03 -6.77
N ILE A 67 -12.37 16.61 -5.50
CA ILE A 67 -11.40 15.73 -4.87
C ILE A 67 -12.18 14.70 -4.07
N ASN A 68 -11.65 13.51 -3.93
CA ASN A 68 -12.23 12.40 -3.19
C ASN A 68 -12.99 11.41 -4.10
N ILE A 69 -12.83 10.15 -3.77
CA ILE A 69 -13.67 9.05 -4.26
C ILE A 69 -14.23 8.31 -3.05
N SER A 70 -15.47 7.84 -3.15
CA SER A 70 -16.18 7.21 -2.03
C SER A 70 -15.35 6.08 -1.40
N GLN A 71 -15.18 6.09 -0.08
CA GLN A 71 -14.60 4.95 0.64
C GLN A 71 -15.59 3.77 0.58
N ASP A 72 -15.10 2.56 0.75
CA ASP A 72 -15.88 1.31 0.76
C ASP A 72 -16.62 0.95 -0.55
N SER A 73 -16.41 1.70 -1.63
CA SER A 73 -16.89 1.33 -2.96
C SER A 73 -15.87 0.46 -3.68
N LEU A 74 -16.30 -0.66 -4.26
CA LEU A 74 -15.47 -1.49 -5.13
C LEU A 74 -14.92 -0.68 -6.33
N LEU A 75 -15.74 0.22 -6.86
CA LEU A 75 -15.34 1.11 -7.96
C LEU A 75 -14.17 2.01 -7.55
N SER A 76 -14.17 2.54 -6.34
CA SER A 76 -13.12 3.43 -5.85
C SER A 76 -11.76 2.75 -5.79
N SER A 77 -11.72 1.49 -5.39
CA SER A 77 -10.48 0.70 -5.41
C SER A 77 -9.93 0.55 -6.83
N ILE A 78 -10.80 0.32 -7.82
CA ILE A 78 -10.43 0.23 -9.24
C ILE A 78 -9.95 1.60 -9.76
N LEU A 79 -10.67 2.68 -9.43
CA LEU A 79 -10.31 4.04 -9.83
C LEU A 79 -8.95 4.45 -9.24
N TYR A 80 -8.69 4.06 -8.00
CA TYR A 80 -7.40 4.33 -7.37
C TYR A 80 -6.23 3.61 -8.08
N LEU A 81 -6.44 2.40 -8.59
CA LEU A 81 -5.43 1.72 -9.40
C LEU A 81 -5.07 2.52 -10.66
N PHE A 82 -6.06 3.14 -11.34
CA PHE A 82 -5.78 4.02 -12.47
C PHE A 82 -4.96 5.26 -12.05
N TYR A 83 -5.26 5.81 -10.90
CA TYR A 83 -4.56 6.97 -10.34
C TYR A 83 -3.10 6.65 -10.00
N ASN A 84 -2.84 5.46 -9.48
CA ASN A 84 -1.54 5.03 -8.95
C ASN A 84 -0.60 4.37 -9.99
N VAL A 85 -1.11 4.02 -11.18
CA VAL A 85 -0.30 3.31 -12.20
C VAL A 85 0.96 4.08 -12.63
N ASN A 86 0.97 5.41 -12.56
CA ASN A 86 2.17 6.18 -12.90
C ASN A 86 3.27 5.95 -11.87
N LEU A 87 2.94 5.82 -10.60
CA LEU A 87 3.86 5.40 -9.54
C LEU A 87 4.37 3.97 -9.79
N LEU A 88 3.46 3.04 -10.07
CA LEU A 88 3.81 1.65 -10.41
C LEU A 88 4.85 1.57 -11.54
N LYS A 89 4.62 2.32 -12.62
CA LYS A 89 5.54 2.36 -13.77
C LYS A 89 6.90 2.99 -13.42
N ALA A 90 6.90 4.06 -12.63
CA ALA A 90 8.12 4.75 -12.22
C ALA A 90 9.00 3.91 -11.29
N CYS A 91 8.39 3.03 -10.50
CA CYS A 91 9.06 2.20 -9.50
C CYS A 91 9.42 0.80 -9.98
N ASN A 92 8.72 0.24 -10.98
CA ASN A 92 9.10 -1.00 -11.64
C ASN A 92 10.28 -0.76 -12.58
N ASP A 93 11.46 -1.17 -12.18
CA ASP A 93 12.69 -0.99 -12.96
C ASP A 93 13.45 -2.32 -13.08
N ILE A 94 13.41 -2.89 -14.29
CA ILE A 94 14.06 -4.17 -14.60
C ILE A 94 15.58 -4.07 -14.40
N LYS A 95 16.20 -2.91 -14.74
CA LYS A 95 17.65 -2.69 -14.59
C LYS A 95 18.04 -2.66 -13.10
N LEU A 96 17.21 -2.05 -12.26
CA LEU A 96 17.38 -2.03 -10.82
C LEU A 96 16.96 -3.34 -10.16
N ARG A 97 16.28 -4.23 -10.87
CA ARG A 97 15.72 -5.49 -10.34
C ARG A 97 14.76 -5.21 -9.19
N THR A 98 13.83 -4.32 -9.42
CA THR A 98 12.76 -3.98 -8.50
C THR A 98 11.44 -4.49 -9.04
N SER A 99 10.59 -4.94 -8.12
CA SER A 99 9.20 -5.25 -8.37
C SER A 99 8.36 -4.45 -7.40
N PHE A 100 7.33 -3.83 -7.91
CA PHE A 100 6.42 -2.98 -7.15
C PHE A 100 5.03 -3.60 -7.19
N THR A 101 4.41 -3.73 -6.04
CA THR A 101 3.02 -4.17 -5.93
C THR A 101 2.26 -3.18 -5.07
N ASP A 102 1.04 -2.91 -5.45
CA ASP A 102 0.17 -1.97 -4.80
C ASP A 102 -1.20 -2.60 -4.56
N PHE A 103 -1.75 -2.38 -3.39
CA PHE A 103 -3.10 -2.76 -3.04
C PHE A 103 -3.72 -1.65 -2.19
N VAL A 104 -4.45 -0.76 -2.85
CA VAL A 104 -5.12 0.41 -2.29
C VAL A 104 -4.13 1.36 -1.63
N ASN A 105 -3.88 1.24 -0.34
CA ASN A 105 -2.99 2.11 0.45
C ASN A 105 -1.67 1.44 0.82
N ASP A 106 -1.49 0.17 0.48
CA ASP A 106 -0.31 -0.63 0.85
C ASP A 106 0.59 -0.85 -0.36
N ILE A 107 1.69 -0.14 -0.40
CA ILE A 107 2.70 -0.24 -1.43
C ILE A 107 3.83 -1.15 -0.96
N ASN A 108 4.18 -2.14 -1.76
CA ASN A 108 5.25 -3.07 -1.47
C ASN A 108 6.32 -3.02 -2.55
N ILE A 109 7.55 -2.70 -2.17
CA ILE A 109 8.71 -2.58 -3.05
C ILE A 109 9.67 -3.72 -2.77
N LEU A 110 9.80 -4.65 -3.71
CA LEU A 110 10.74 -5.75 -3.67
C LEU A 110 12.00 -5.44 -4.47
N THR A 111 13.16 -5.76 -3.93
CA THR A 111 14.42 -5.74 -4.67
C THR A 111 15.29 -6.93 -4.29
N TYR A 112 16.10 -7.41 -5.25
CA TYR A 112 16.97 -8.54 -5.03
C TYR A 112 18.35 -8.32 -5.63
N LYS A 113 19.37 -8.30 -4.77
CA LYS A 113 20.80 -8.17 -5.12
C LYS A 113 21.63 -9.19 -4.32
N GLU A 114 22.92 -9.19 -4.54
CA GLU A 114 23.84 -10.06 -3.83
C GLU A 114 24.03 -9.64 -2.36
N PHE A 115 23.92 -8.33 -2.07
CA PHE A 115 24.17 -7.76 -0.73
C PHE A 115 23.03 -6.88 -0.27
N ILE A 116 22.68 -6.95 1.01
CA ILE A 116 21.65 -6.12 1.66
C ILE A 116 21.92 -4.64 1.43
N LYS A 117 23.17 -4.17 1.62
CA LYS A 117 23.55 -2.76 1.41
C LYS A 117 23.21 -2.25 -0.01
N ARG A 118 23.34 -3.11 -1.03
CA ARG A 118 22.95 -2.76 -2.41
C ARG A 118 21.43 -2.66 -2.54
N ASN A 119 20.67 -3.56 -1.90
CA ASN A 119 19.20 -3.47 -1.85
C ASN A 119 18.77 -2.17 -1.20
N CYS A 120 19.34 -1.81 -0.04
CA CYS A 120 19.01 -0.57 0.66
C CYS A 120 19.26 0.68 -0.21
N LYS A 121 20.38 0.73 -0.95
CA LYS A 121 20.64 1.84 -1.90
C LYS A 121 19.59 1.92 -3.01
N VAL A 122 19.13 0.78 -3.51
CA VAL A 122 18.07 0.73 -4.53
C VAL A 122 16.74 1.16 -3.93
N LEU A 123 16.38 0.66 -2.75
CA LEU A 123 15.15 1.04 -2.06
C LEU A 123 15.09 2.55 -1.79
N ASN A 124 16.21 3.18 -1.38
CA ASN A 124 16.27 4.64 -1.23
C ASN A 124 15.96 5.37 -2.54
N LYS A 125 16.60 4.97 -3.64
CA LYS A 125 16.34 5.59 -4.96
C LYS A 125 14.88 5.46 -5.40
N ILE A 126 14.26 4.32 -5.14
CA ILE A 126 12.85 4.10 -5.48
C ILE A 126 11.95 4.92 -4.55
N TYR A 127 12.27 4.99 -3.27
CA TYR A 127 11.53 5.79 -2.31
C TYR A 127 11.55 7.29 -2.68
N ASP A 128 12.68 7.82 -3.14
CA ASP A 128 12.77 9.20 -3.63
C ASP A 128 11.79 9.45 -4.78
N LYS A 129 11.62 8.48 -5.70
CA LYS A 129 10.60 8.55 -6.77
C LYS A 129 9.18 8.52 -6.20
N CYS A 130 8.91 7.64 -5.21
CA CYS A 130 7.62 7.59 -4.53
C CYS A 130 7.28 8.92 -3.89
N GLU A 131 8.24 9.55 -3.26
CA GLU A 131 8.06 10.82 -2.60
C GLU A 131 7.85 12.00 -3.56
N GLN A 132 8.58 12.03 -4.67
CA GLN A 132 8.32 13.00 -5.72
C GLN A 132 6.90 12.87 -6.26
N TRP A 133 6.45 11.63 -6.51
CA TRP A 133 5.09 11.35 -6.94
C TRP A 133 4.08 11.80 -5.86
N SER A 134 4.32 11.50 -4.60
CA SER A 134 3.43 11.84 -3.49
C SER A 134 3.22 13.35 -3.37
N LYS A 135 4.29 14.15 -3.55
CA LYS A 135 4.21 15.62 -3.58
C LYS A 135 3.37 16.14 -4.74
N MET A 136 3.47 15.52 -5.92
CA MET A 136 2.69 15.91 -7.10
C MET A 136 1.20 15.56 -6.98
N HIS A 137 0.86 14.60 -6.15
CA HIS A 137 -0.51 14.07 -6.00
C HIS A 137 -1.13 14.42 -4.64
N ASP A 138 -0.43 15.18 -3.81
CA ASP A 138 -0.84 15.54 -2.43
C ASP A 138 -1.20 14.32 -1.56
N ILE A 139 -0.56 13.19 -1.83
CA ILE A 139 -0.69 11.96 -1.04
C ILE A 139 0.51 11.88 -0.10
N LYS A 140 0.27 11.54 1.17
CA LYS A 140 1.33 11.45 2.19
C LYS A 140 1.56 10.00 2.59
N PHE A 141 2.82 9.62 2.74
CA PHE A 141 3.20 8.34 3.32
C PHE A 141 3.23 8.41 4.85
N LEU A 142 2.70 7.38 5.52
CA LEU A 142 2.74 7.23 6.96
C LEU A 142 4.07 6.59 7.39
N MET A 143 5.07 7.42 7.68
CA MET A 143 6.42 6.95 8.06
C MET A 143 6.42 5.96 9.24
N THR A 144 5.52 6.14 10.20
CA THR A 144 5.37 5.26 11.37
C THR A 144 4.90 3.86 11.03
N LYS A 145 4.30 3.66 9.85
CA LYS A 145 3.83 2.36 9.36
C LYS A 145 4.76 1.73 8.33
N HIS A 146 5.88 2.37 7.99
CA HIS A 146 6.84 1.78 7.08
C HIS A 146 7.51 0.57 7.73
N GLU A 147 7.61 -0.51 6.96
CA GLU A 147 8.21 -1.76 7.42
C GLU A 147 9.24 -2.27 6.42
N LEU A 148 10.38 -2.71 6.93
CA LEU A 148 11.48 -3.28 6.15
C LEU A 148 11.77 -4.70 6.61
N ILE A 149 11.89 -5.63 5.67
CA ILE A 149 12.35 -6.98 5.94
C ILE A 149 13.36 -7.43 4.88
N HIS A 150 14.37 -8.20 5.33
CA HIS A 150 15.32 -8.86 4.46
C HIS A 150 15.11 -10.37 4.55
N PHE A 151 14.77 -11.00 3.42
CA PHE A 151 14.62 -12.46 3.35
C PHE A 151 15.97 -13.11 3.09
N ILE A 152 16.42 -13.91 4.03
CA ILE A 152 17.77 -14.49 4.04
C ILE A 152 17.68 -15.98 4.32
N LYS A 153 18.32 -16.78 3.47
CA LYS A 153 18.29 -18.23 3.57
C LYS A 153 19.17 -18.79 4.71
N THR A 154 20.21 -18.07 5.12
CA THR A 154 21.20 -18.53 6.12
C THR A 154 21.32 -17.57 7.31
N PHE A 155 21.34 -18.11 8.52
CA PHE A 155 21.37 -17.37 9.79
C PHE A 155 22.56 -16.43 9.96
N LYS A 156 23.73 -16.75 9.37
CA LYS A 156 24.97 -15.95 9.47
C LYS A 156 24.84 -14.51 8.96
N TRP A 157 23.82 -14.23 8.11
CA TRP A 157 23.62 -12.92 7.48
C TRP A 157 22.60 -12.04 8.22
N PHE A 158 21.84 -12.63 9.17
CA PHE A 158 20.78 -11.92 9.88
C PHE A 158 21.32 -10.94 10.94
N ASN A 159 22.55 -11.15 11.43
CA ASN A 159 23.16 -10.23 12.39
C ASN A 159 23.60 -8.88 11.79
N MET A 160 23.50 -8.71 10.48
CA MET A 160 23.66 -7.39 9.86
C MET A 160 22.33 -6.63 9.92
N LYS A 161 22.12 -5.91 11.01
CA LYS A 161 21.11 -4.86 11.11
C LYS A 161 21.47 -3.76 10.10
N VAL A 162 21.08 -3.94 8.85
CA VAL A 162 21.26 -2.93 7.82
C VAL A 162 19.94 -2.21 7.65
N ASP A 163 19.95 -0.99 8.15
CA ASP A 163 18.80 -0.12 8.11
C ASP A 163 18.75 0.68 6.81
N VAL A 164 17.56 1.07 6.41
CA VAL A 164 17.36 1.99 5.29
C VAL A 164 17.13 3.38 5.87
N LYS A 165 17.90 4.36 5.42
CA LYS A 165 17.64 5.77 5.71
C LYS A 165 16.75 6.32 4.62
N LEU A 166 15.46 6.48 4.91
CA LEU A 166 14.53 7.16 4.02
C LEU A 166 14.47 8.63 4.45
N MET A 167 15.04 9.53 3.65
CA MET A 167 15.23 10.94 4.00
C MET A 167 15.93 11.15 5.35
N LYS A 168 15.17 11.66 6.36
CA LYS A 168 15.63 11.89 7.74
C LYS A 168 15.31 10.74 8.69
N HIS A 169 14.54 9.74 8.25
CA HIS A 169 14.06 8.65 9.10
C HIS A 169 14.85 7.36 8.83
N GLN A 170 15.29 6.72 9.90
CA GLN A 170 15.92 5.42 9.84
C GLN A 170 14.86 4.35 10.04
N ILE A 171 14.73 3.43 9.09
CA ILE A 171 13.82 2.29 9.18
C ILE A 171 14.66 1.05 9.48
N ASN A 172 14.43 0.47 10.64
CA ASN A 172 15.10 -0.73 11.07
C ASN A 172 14.44 -1.97 10.44
N SER A 173 15.27 -2.94 10.06
CA SER A 173 14.76 -4.19 9.53
C SER A 173 14.08 -5.02 10.63
N LYS A 174 12.90 -5.54 10.31
CA LYS A 174 12.10 -6.40 11.18
C LYS A 174 12.34 -7.88 10.87
N SER A 175 12.18 -8.74 11.89
CA SER A 175 12.20 -10.20 11.70
C SER A 175 10.91 -10.74 11.11
N ASN A 176 9.80 -10.02 11.31
CA ASN A 176 8.47 -10.36 10.84
C ASN A 176 7.76 -9.09 10.40
N ILE A 177 7.00 -9.17 9.33
CA ILE A 177 6.11 -8.10 8.86
C ILE A 177 4.76 -8.70 8.49
N ARG A 178 3.75 -7.84 8.42
CA ARG A 178 2.41 -8.23 7.99
C ARG A 178 2.02 -7.52 6.71
N ILE A 179 1.82 -8.29 5.63
CA ILE A 179 1.38 -7.78 4.34
C ILE A 179 0.06 -8.45 3.98
N TRP A 180 -0.97 -7.66 3.67
CA TRP A 180 -2.31 -8.15 3.28
C TRP A 180 -2.85 -9.23 4.22
N LYS A 181 -2.72 -8.99 5.52
CA LYS A 181 -3.10 -9.92 6.59
C LYS A 181 -2.25 -11.20 6.68
N VAL A 182 -1.24 -11.39 5.83
CA VAL A 182 -0.31 -12.51 5.87
C VAL A 182 0.93 -12.16 6.71
N GLN A 183 1.27 -12.99 7.69
CA GLN A 183 2.50 -12.84 8.47
C GLN A 183 3.67 -13.46 7.73
N LEU A 184 4.65 -12.64 7.38
CA LEU A 184 5.88 -13.06 6.71
C LEU A 184 7.05 -12.93 7.66
N ASN A 185 7.85 -13.99 7.78
CA ASN A 185 9.11 -13.93 8.51
C ASN A 185 10.30 -13.91 7.54
N PHE A 186 11.48 -13.49 8.04
CA PHE A 186 12.70 -13.39 7.24
C PHE A 186 13.18 -14.71 6.62
N LYS A 187 12.73 -15.88 7.14
CA LYS A 187 13.01 -17.22 6.59
C LYS A 187 11.90 -17.73 5.65
N LEU A 188 10.82 -16.98 5.48
CA LEU A 188 9.60 -17.40 4.76
C LEU A 188 9.01 -18.71 5.28
N LYS A 189 9.10 -18.93 6.59
CA LYS A 189 8.45 -20.10 7.24
C LYS A 189 7.02 -19.72 7.62
N TRP A 190 6.06 -20.54 7.22
CA TRP A 190 4.62 -20.33 7.45
C TRP A 190 4.17 -20.52 8.90
N ILE A 191 5.00 -21.10 9.76
CA ILE A 191 4.66 -21.43 11.16
C ILE A 191 4.03 -20.22 11.89
N ILE A 192 4.61 -19.04 11.78
CA ILE A 192 4.11 -17.85 12.47
C ILE A 192 2.72 -17.47 11.95
N HIS A 193 2.51 -17.54 10.63
CA HIS A 193 1.21 -17.26 10.04
C HIS A 193 0.16 -18.28 10.47
N MET A 194 0.51 -19.57 10.47
CA MET A 194 -0.37 -20.65 10.91
C MET A 194 -0.78 -20.51 12.37
N CYS A 195 0.15 -20.17 13.27
CA CYS A 195 -0.15 -19.89 14.67
C CYS A 195 -1.10 -18.69 14.83
N TYR A 196 -0.89 -17.63 14.05
CA TYR A 196 -1.77 -16.46 14.05
C TYR A 196 -3.19 -16.79 13.59
N VAL A 197 -3.35 -17.56 12.50
CA VAL A 197 -4.65 -17.99 11.98
C VAL A 197 -5.35 -18.89 12.99
N LYS A 198 -4.63 -19.86 13.58
CA LYS A 198 -5.17 -20.74 14.61
C LYS A 198 -5.69 -19.95 15.82
N ALA A 199 -4.92 -19.02 16.34
CA ALA A 199 -5.35 -18.17 17.45
C ALA A 199 -6.62 -17.37 17.13
N LYS A 200 -6.73 -16.82 15.93
CA LYS A 200 -7.95 -16.12 15.48
C LYS A 200 -9.17 -17.03 15.39
N LEU A 201 -8.99 -18.26 14.92
CA LEU A 201 -10.08 -19.25 14.83
C LEU A 201 -10.60 -19.59 16.22
N VAL A 202 -9.70 -19.85 17.19
CA VAL A 202 -10.09 -20.12 18.57
C VAL A 202 -10.91 -18.97 19.19
N ILE A 203 -10.46 -17.71 18.97
CA ILE A 203 -11.20 -16.53 19.46
C ILE A 203 -12.61 -16.47 18.83
N LYS A 204 -12.72 -16.67 17.52
CA LYS A 204 -14.01 -16.66 16.82
C LYS A 204 -14.94 -17.78 17.32
N GLN A 205 -14.42 -18.98 17.54
CA GLN A 205 -15.19 -20.08 18.11
C GLN A 205 -15.75 -19.74 19.49
N LYS A 206 -14.93 -19.17 20.38
CA LYS A 206 -15.40 -18.72 21.71
C LYS A 206 -16.52 -17.68 21.61
N ILE A 207 -16.36 -16.66 20.72
CA ILE A 207 -17.40 -15.64 20.51
C ILE A 207 -18.70 -16.29 20.01
N MET A 208 -18.61 -17.21 19.06
CA MET A 208 -19.80 -17.92 18.55
C MET A 208 -20.47 -18.77 19.61
N GLN A 209 -19.70 -19.49 20.45
CA GLN A 209 -20.26 -20.24 21.59
C GLN A 209 -20.96 -19.31 22.56
N THR A 210 -20.36 -18.18 22.92
CA THR A 210 -21.02 -17.20 23.82
C THR A 210 -22.31 -16.67 23.20
N ILE A 211 -22.38 -16.39 21.91
CA ILE A 211 -23.61 -15.93 21.25
C ILE A 211 -24.69 -17.00 21.32
N ILE A 212 -24.36 -18.27 21.09
CA ILE A 212 -25.32 -19.40 21.14
C ILE A 212 -25.84 -19.62 22.57
N GLU A 213 -25.01 -19.35 23.59
CA GLU A 213 -25.45 -19.48 25.00
C GLU A 213 -26.40 -18.35 25.44
N PHE A 214 -26.43 -17.22 24.71
CA PHE A 214 -27.35 -16.09 25.00
C PHE A 214 -28.58 -16.05 24.09
N THR A 215 -28.74 -16.98 23.14
CA THR A 215 -29.94 -17.16 22.33
C THR A 215 -30.74 -18.37 22.78
#